data_cb681040bb24f641f90c409ae0734c5e
#
_entry.id   cb681040bb24f641f90c409ae0734c5e
#
_cell.length_a   1.000
_cell.length_b   1.000
_cell.length_c   1.000
_cell.angle_alpha   90.00
_cell.angle_beta   90.00
_cell.angle_gamma   90.00
#
_symmetry.space_group_name_H-M   'P 1'
#
loop_
_entity.id
_entity.type
_entity.pdbx_description
1 polymer ?
#
loop_
_entity_poly.entity_id
_entity_poly.type
_entity_poly.pdbx_seq_one_letter_code
_entity_poly.pdbx_strand_id
1 'polypeptide(L)'
;MERKGFIGGSDCVKIMQGNWLELWQIKTGRVEPDDLSRNIAVQMGVHTEDFNLNWFAHEYNHHLVNKQLSIGNNIDDVPVKGTFDAMVKTHDNNWQIVEAKHTNAYNTLDKVIEYYMPQVQLYIELAGADGAYLSVIFGNNKWESAYVSGNKEYFNSMWSVVSDFWGYVLRDEEPVGNDQPIQLGIDKIEVDNMVKRDATTDNQFMDAAITY
;
A
#
# COMPACT_ATOMS: atom_id res chain seq x y z
N MET A 1 -12.53 -6.23 -12.42
CA MET A 1 -11.86 -5.01 -12.97
C MET A 1 -10.61 -5.48 -13.69
N GLU A 2 -10.51 -5.20 -14.96
CA GLU A 2 -9.40 -5.70 -15.80
C GLU A 2 -8.08 -5.01 -15.39
N ARG A 3 -7.12 -5.76 -14.81
CA ARG A 3 -5.82 -5.24 -14.35
C ARG A 3 -4.70 -5.39 -15.39
N LYS A 4 -5.05 -5.75 -16.64
CA LYS A 4 -4.09 -6.15 -17.68
C LYS A 4 -3.32 -4.97 -18.29
N GLY A 5 -3.93 -3.82 -18.44
CA GLY A 5 -3.42 -2.70 -19.24
C GLY A 5 -2.65 -1.62 -18.46
N PHE A 6 -2.30 -1.82 -17.20
CA PHE A 6 -1.61 -0.81 -16.38
C PHE A 6 -0.88 -1.43 -15.19
N ILE A 7 0.03 -0.67 -14.58
CA ILE A 7 0.68 -0.98 -13.31
C ILE A 7 -0.07 -0.30 -12.17
N GLY A 8 -0.38 -1.05 -11.12
CA GLY A 8 -0.97 -0.54 -9.87
C GLY A 8 0.01 -0.59 -8.69
N GLY A 9 -0.37 0.01 -7.56
CA GLY A 9 0.46 0.02 -6.36
C GLY A 9 0.84 -1.38 -5.87
N SER A 10 -0.12 -2.30 -5.83
CA SER A 10 0.14 -3.71 -5.46
C SER A 10 1.02 -4.45 -6.47
N ASP A 11 1.04 -4.02 -7.75
CA ASP A 11 1.92 -4.61 -8.75
C ASP A 11 3.36 -4.19 -8.50
N CYS A 12 3.61 -2.93 -8.09
CA CYS A 12 4.95 -2.49 -7.69
C CYS A 12 5.49 -3.33 -6.52
N VAL A 13 4.65 -3.63 -5.52
CA VAL A 13 5.03 -4.53 -4.42
C VAL A 13 5.41 -5.91 -4.97
N LYS A 14 4.57 -6.52 -5.82
CA LYS A 14 4.84 -7.84 -6.42
C LYS A 14 6.13 -7.85 -7.24
N ILE A 15 6.39 -6.81 -8.02
CA ILE A 15 7.61 -6.67 -8.81
C ILE A 15 8.84 -6.63 -7.91
N MET A 16 8.82 -5.81 -6.86
CA MET A 16 9.93 -5.69 -5.91
C MET A 16 10.14 -6.96 -5.07
N GLN A 17 9.09 -7.77 -4.88
CA GLN A 17 9.18 -9.09 -4.22
C GLN A 17 9.67 -10.21 -5.15
N GLY A 18 9.98 -9.94 -6.41
CA GLY A 18 10.45 -10.95 -7.37
C GLY A 18 9.34 -11.80 -7.98
N ASN A 19 8.07 -11.44 -7.83
CA ASN A 19 6.94 -12.21 -8.34
C ASN A 19 6.64 -11.86 -9.83
N TRP A 20 7.69 -11.80 -10.64
CA TRP A 20 7.59 -11.31 -12.02
C TRP A 20 6.81 -12.25 -12.93
N LEU A 21 7.09 -13.55 -12.88
CA LEU A 21 6.45 -14.52 -13.76
C LEU A 21 4.92 -14.56 -13.57
N GLU A 22 4.47 -14.69 -12.32
CA GLU A 22 3.03 -14.70 -12.01
C GLU A 22 2.35 -13.41 -12.47
N LEU A 23 2.96 -12.26 -12.14
CA LEU A 23 2.39 -10.97 -12.52
C LEU A 23 2.37 -10.78 -14.05
N TRP A 24 3.42 -11.18 -14.75
CA TRP A 24 3.49 -11.14 -16.20
C TRP A 24 2.40 -12.00 -16.87
N GLN A 25 2.19 -13.22 -16.37
CA GLN A 25 1.10 -14.08 -16.84
C GLN A 25 -0.27 -13.42 -16.69
N ILE A 26 -0.50 -12.73 -15.57
CA ILE A 26 -1.73 -11.96 -15.33
C ILE A 26 -1.82 -10.77 -16.29
N LYS A 27 -0.75 -9.99 -16.44
CA LYS A 27 -0.74 -8.79 -17.31
C LYS A 27 -0.91 -9.13 -18.79
N THR A 28 -0.36 -10.24 -19.23
CA THR A 28 -0.50 -10.73 -20.62
C THR A 28 -1.77 -11.56 -20.85
N GLY A 29 -2.56 -11.80 -19.80
CA GLY A 29 -3.85 -12.50 -19.88
C GLY A 29 -3.74 -14.03 -20.03
N ARG A 30 -2.59 -14.61 -19.71
CA ARG A 30 -2.38 -16.06 -19.71
C ARG A 30 -3.01 -16.75 -18.52
N VAL A 31 -3.08 -16.03 -17.41
CA VAL A 31 -3.69 -16.51 -16.16
C VAL A 31 -4.64 -15.42 -15.65
N GLU A 32 -5.82 -15.82 -15.18
CA GLU A 32 -6.71 -14.91 -14.47
C GLU A 32 -6.22 -14.73 -13.03
N PRO A 33 -6.37 -13.52 -12.45
CA PRO A 33 -6.05 -13.29 -11.05
C PRO A 33 -6.86 -14.23 -10.13
N ASP A 34 -6.26 -14.63 -9.00
CA ASP A 34 -6.93 -15.43 -7.99
C ASP A 34 -8.23 -14.78 -7.49
N ASP A 35 -9.25 -15.59 -7.29
CA ASP A 35 -10.47 -15.17 -6.59
C ASP A 35 -10.22 -15.12 -5.07
N LEU A 36 -9.99 -13.92 -4.57
CA LEU A 36 -9.74 -13.67 -3.15
C LEU A 36 -11.02 -13.43 -2.32
N SER A 37 -12.20 -13.64 -2.89
CA SER A 37 -13.50 -13.43 -2.21
C SER A 37 -13.68 -14.32 -0.97
N ARG A 38 -12.98 -15.46 -0.92
CA ARG A 38 -12.97 -16.42 0.21
C ARG A 38 -11.68 -16.38 1.04
N ASN A 39 -10.76 -15.46 0.76
CA ASN A 39 -9.57 -15.28 1.58
C ASN A 39 -9.92 -14.39 2.78
N ILE A 40 -9.97 -14.96 3.98
CA ILE A 40 -10.39 -14.26 5.19
C ILE A 40 -9.50 -13.05 5.50
N ALA A 41 -8.20 -13.13 5.26
CA ALA A 41 -7.29 -12.01 5.52
C ALA A 41 -7.58 -10.82 4.58
N VAL A 42 -7.85 -11.09 3.31
CA VAL A 42 -8.25 -10.06 2.33
C VAL A 42 -9.61 -9.46 2.69
N GLN A 43 -10.58 -10.32 3.04
CA GLN A 43 -11.92 -9.86 3.43
C GLN A 43 -11.88 -9.04 4.72
N MET A 44 -11.06 -9.40 5.71
CA MET A 44 -10.83 -8.59 6.90
C MET A 44 -10.27 -7.22 6.53
N GLY A 45 -9.29 -7.14 5.61
CA GLY A 45 -8.79 -5.86 5.11
C GLY A 45 -9.90 -4.99 4.53
N VAL A 46 -10.69 -5.55 3.62
CA VAL A 46 -11.80 -4.83 2.96
C VAL A 46 -12.85 -4.34 3.98
N HIS A 47 -13.28 -5.20 4.90
CA HIS A 47 -14.34 -4.84 5.86
C HIS A 47 -13.88 -3.92 6.99
N THR A 48 -12.60 -3.88 7.30
CA THR A 48 -12.06 -3.00 8.35
C THR A 48 -11.49 -1.69 7.80
N GLU A 49 -11.43 -1.48 6.49
CA GLU A 49 -10.86 -0.29 5.88
C GLU A 49 -11.55 1.00 6.34
N ASP A 50 -12.89 1.08 6.20
CA ASP A 50 -13.65 2.25 6.66
C ASP A 50 -13.51 2.49 8.17
N PHE A 51 -13.49 1.43 8.97
CA PHE A 51 -13.25 1.52 10.41
C PHE A 51 -11.85 2.10 10.68
N ASN A 52 -10.83 1.57 10.02
CA ASN A 52 -9.44 2.03 10.16
C ASN A 52 -9.30 3.51 9.78
N LEU A 53 -9.86 3.91 8.64
CA LEU A 53 -9.86 5.30 8.19
C LEU A 53 -10.55 6.24 9.18
N ASN A 54 -11.69 5.85 9.72
CA ASN A 54 -12.41 6.65 10.71
C ASN A 54 -11.64 6.73 12.03
N TRP A 55 -10.98 5.65 12.46
CA TRP A 55 -10.11 5.64 13.62
C TRP A 55 -8.93 6.60 13.43
N PHE A 56 -8.23 6.51 12.29
CA PHE A 56 -7.16 7.44 11.92
C PHE A 56 -7.62 8.90 11.97
N ALA A 57 -8.76 9.20 11.35
CA ALA A 57 -9.32 10.55 11.32
C ALA A 57 -9.59 11.10 12.74
N HIS A 58 -10.09 10.26 13.64
CA HIS A 58 -10.33 10.61 15.03
C HIS A 58 -9.02 10.86 15.79
N GLU A 59 -8.04 9.96 15.67
CA GLU A 59 -6.77 10.04 16.39
C GLU A 59 -5.95 11.28 16.02
N TYR A 60 -5.98 11.66 14.74
CA TYR A 60 -5.24 12.82 14.25
C TYR A 60 -6.08 14.10 14.15
N ASN A 61 -7.36 14.04 14.47
CA ASN A 61 -8.32 15.13 14.23
C ASN A 61 -8.27 15.64 12.78
N HIS A 62 -8.17 14.71 11.83
CA HIS A 62 -8.14 15.00 10.40
C HIS A 62 -9.51 14.81 9.76
N HIS A 63 -9.78 15.61 8.74
CA HIS A 63 -10.94 15.42 7.85
C HIS A 63 -10.49 14.67 6.60
N LEU A 64 -10.99 13.44 6.44
CA LEU A 64 -10.71 12.63 5.26
C LEU A 64 -11.57 13.08 4.08
N VAL A 65 -10.92 13.17 2.93
CA VAL A 65 -11.56 13.50 1.65
C VAL A 65 -11.14 12.50 0.57
N ASN A 66 -11.80 12.53 -0.58
CA ASN A 66 -11.43 11.74 -1.75
C ASN A 66 -11.28 10.24 -1.46
N LYS A 67 -12.17 9.68 -0.63
CA LYS A 67 -12.19 8.23 -0.36
C LYS A 67 -12.32 7.46 -1.67
N GLN A 68 -11.51 6.41 -1.84
CA GLN A 68 -11.46 5.54 -3.02
C GLN A 68 -11.23 6.32 -4.33
N LEU A 69 -10.46 7.41 -4.27
CA LEU A 69 -10.09 8.17 -5.47
C LEU A 69 -9.14 7.36 -6.36
N SER A 70 -9.57 7.12 -7.59
CA SER A 70 -8.72 6.48 -8.60
C SER A 70 -8.10 7.54 -9.52
N ILE A 71 -6.77 7.51 -9.62
CA ILE A 71 -6.00 8.35 -10.55
C ILE A 71 -5.27 7.43 -11.53
N GLY A 72 -5.36 7.76 -12.83
CA GLY A 72 -4.58 7.12 -13.89
C GLY A 72 -3.67 8.13 -14.58
N ASN A 73 -2.47 7.73 -14.92
CA ASN A 73 -1.49 8.52 -15.64
C ASN A 73 -0.55 7.62 -16.46
N ASN A 74 0.32 8.21 -17.25
CA ASN A 74 1.47 7.53 -17.82
C ASN A 74 2.73 8.10 -17.16
N ILE A 75 3.62 7.23 -16.70
CA ILE A 75 4.95 7.58 -16.22
C ILE A 75 5.94 6.87 -17.17
N ASP A 76 6.78 7.63 -17.88
CA ASP A 76 7.74 7.10 -18.86
C ASP A 76 7.09 6.08 -19.83
N ASP A 77 5.92 6.45 -20.39
CA ASP A 77 5.11 5.61 -21.29
C ASP A 77 4.51 4.34 -20.68
N VAL A 78 4.70 4.09 -19.38
CA VAL A 78 4.05 3.00 -18.65
C VAL A 78 2.69 3.48 -18.13
N PRO A 79 1.57 2.86 -18.53
CA PRO A 79 0.26 3.18 -17.98
C PRO A 79 0.19 2.79 -16.51
N VAL A 80 -0.22 3.72 -15.66
CA VAL A 80 -0.30 3.53 -14.21
C VAL A 80 -1.68 3.89 -13.70
N LYS A 81 -2.17 3.16 -12.70
CA LYS A 81 -3.41 3.49 -12.01
C LYS A 81 -3.30 3.21 -10.52
N GLY A 82 -3.57 4.22 -9.70
CA GLY A 82 -3.68 4.10 -8.24
C GLY A 82 -5.11 4.34 -7.77
N THR A 83 -5.53 3.63 -6.74
CA THR A 83 -6.74 3.95 -5.98
C THR A 83 -6.32 4.17 -4.54
N PHE A 84 -6.56 5.36 -4.02
CA PHE A 84 -6.17 5.76 -2.66
C PHE A 84 -7.34 5.52 -1.71
N ASP A 85 -7.08 4.97 -0.54
CA ASP A 85 -8.15 4.72 0.43
C ASP A 85 -8.77 6.04 0.90
N ALA A 86 -7.94 7.05 1.20
CA ALA A 86 -8.40 8.42 1.46
C ALA A 86 -7.26 9.43 1.25
N MET A 87 -7.58 10.71 1.36
CA MET A 87 -6.63 11.81 1.39
C MET A 87 -6.96 12.79 2.52
N VAL A 88 -5.94 13.47 3.00
CA VAL A 88 -6.06 14.63 3.91
C VAL A 88 -5.41 15.84 3.29
N LYS A 89 -5.92 17.01 3.64
CA LYS A 89 -5.32 18.28 3.26
C LYS A 89 -4.69 18.91 4.49
N THR A 90 -3.41 19.23 4.42
CA THR A 90 -2.70 19.90 5.51
C THR A 90 -3.09 21.37 5.64
N HIS A 91 -2.71 22.01 6.75
CA HIS A 91 -2.92 23.44 6.95
C HIS A 91 -2.20 24.29 5.87
N ASP A 92 -1.07 23.82 5.36
CA ASP A 92 -0.29 24.45 4.29
C ASP A 92 -0.85 24.17 2.88
N ASN A 93 -2.05 23.61 2.80
CA ASN A 93 -2.74 23.30 1.55
C ASN A 93 -2.15 22.13 0.74
N ASN A 94 -1.22 21.38 1.31
CA ASN A 94 -0.62 20.21 0.68
C ASN A 94 -1.50 18.97 0.83
N TRP A 95 -1.36 18.04 -0.10
CA TRP A 95 -2.06 16.78 -0.06
C TRP A 95 -1.21 15.67 0.55
N GLN A 96 -1.82 14.85 1.36
CA GLN A 96 -1.24 13.60 1.89
C GLN A 96 -2.23 12.47 1.70
N ILE A 97 -1.70 11.30 1.37
CA ILE A 97 -2.50 10.08 1.21
C ILE A 97 -2.67 9.42 2.58
N VAL A 98 -3.79 8.74 2.76
CA VAL A 98 -4.01 7.82 3.89
C VAL A 98 -4.28 6.44 3.31
N GLU A 99 -3.42 5.50 3.64
CA GLU A 99 -3.50 4.11 3.21
C GLU A 99 -3.77 3.23 4.44
N ALA A 100 -4.91 2.54 4.44
CA ALA A 100 -5.36 1.69 5.51
C ALA A 100 -4.93 0.23 5.28
N LYS A 101 -4.36 -0.38 6.29
CA LYS A 101 -3.94 -1.80 6.23
C LYS A 101 -4.46 -2.56 7.45
N HIS A 102 -4.77 -3.83 7.25
CA HIS A 102 -5.04 -4.77 8.31
C HIS A 102 -4.12 -5.98 8.17
N THR A 103 -3.43 -6.32 9.24
CA THR A 103 -2.48 -7.44 9.25
C THR A 103 -2.63 -8.29 10.51
N ASN A 104 -1.89 -9.38 10.60
CA ASN A 104 -1.91 -10.23 11.80
C ASN A 104 -1.25 -9.54 13.00
N ALA A 105 -1.60 -9.98 14.22
CA ALA A 105 -1.14 -9.39 15.47
C ALA A 105 0.38 -9.52 15.71
N TYR A 106 1.06 -10.43 15.02
CA TYR A 106 2.50 -10.68 15.17
C TYR A 106 3.36 -9.85 14.22
N ASN A 107 2.75 -9.11 13.30
CA ASN A 107 3.48 -8.23 12.40
C ASN A 107 3.91 -6.94 13.13
N THR A 108 4.82 -6.19 12.52
CA THR A 108 5.30 -4.91 13.05
C THR A 108 5.09 -3.80 12.04
N LEU A 109 4.99 -2.56 12.53
CA LEU A 109 4.81 -1.40 11.66
C LEU A 109 5.98 -1.26 10.68
N ASP A 110 7.22 -1.46 11.13
CA ASP A 110 8.42 -1.38 10.27
C ASP A 110 8.34 -2.35 9.08
N LYS A 111 7.94 -3.61 9.34
CA LYS A 111 7.76 -4.60 8.28
C LYS A 111 6.63 -4.24 7.32
N VAL A 112 5.55 -3.65 7.81
CA VAL A 112 4.44 -3.16 6.97
C VAL A 112 4.91 -2.01 6.11
N ILE A 113 5.65 -1.05 6.68
CA ILE A 113 6.23 0.08 5.94
C ILE A 113 7.18 -0.44 4.84
N GLU A 114 8.13 -1.30 5.18
CA GLU A 114 9.08 -1.88 4.22
C GLU A 114 8.35 -2.60 3.08
N TYR A 115 7.37 -3.45 3.41
CA TYR A 115 6.62 -4.23 2.42
C TYR A 115 5.80 -3.35 1.46
N TYR A 116 5.12 -2.31 1.98
CA TYR A 116 4.26 -1.44 1.18
C TYR A 116 4.96 -0.20 0.63
N MET A 117 6.24 0.01 0.93
CA MET A 117 7.00 1.17 0.45
C MET A 117 6.88 1.40 -1.07
N PRO A 118 6.97 0.35 -1.95
CA PRO A 118 6.79 0.53 -3.38
C PRO A 118 5.41 1.09 -3.76
N GLN A 119 4.35 0.62 -3.12
CA GLN A 119 2.99 1.10 -3.34
C GLN A 119 2.84 2.54 -2.87
N VAL A 120 3.33 2.85 -1.68
CA VAL A 120 3.23 4.16 -1.05
C VAL A 120 3.94 5.21 -1.90
N GLN A 121 5.16 4.96 -2.34
CA GLN A 121 5.93 5.91 -3.15
C GLN A 121 5.32 6.11 -4.54
N LEU A 122 4.74 5.06 -5.15
CA LEU A 122 3.98 5.23 -6.39
C LEU A 122 2.76 6.14 -6.17
N TYR A 123 2.04 5.95 -5.08
CA TYR A 123 0.83 6.73 -4.79
C TYR A 123 1.16 8.20 -4.51
N ILE A 124 2.23 8.47 -3.77
CA ILE A 124 2.73 9.82 -3.53
C ILE A 124 3.05 10.52 -4.86
N GLU A 125 3.75 9.85 -5.77
CA GLU A 125 4.08 10.39 -7.09
C GLU A 125 2.81 10.65 -7.94
N LEU A 126 1.89 9.69 -7.98
CA LEU A 126 0.64 9.84 -8.75
C LEU A 126 -0.25 10.97 -8.25
N ALA A 127 -0.31 11.17 -6.94
CA ALA A 127 -1.13 12.20 -6.34
C ALA A 127 -0.47 13.58 -6.33
N GLY A 128 0.84 13.67 -6.61
CA GLY A 128 1.62 14.87 -6.34
C GLY A 128 1.58 15.28 -4.87
N ALA A 129 1.57 14.29 -3.97
CA ALA A 129 1.47 14.48 -2.53
C ALA A 129 2.87 14.61 -1.90
N ASP A 130 2.96 15.25 -0.72
CA ASP A 130 4.24 15.33 0.01
C ASP A 130 4.62 14.01 0.67
N GLY A 131 3.60 13.19 1.01
CA GLY A 131 3.79 11.91 1.68
C GLY A 131 2.48 11.18 1.88
N ALA A 132 2.55 10.09 2.64
CA ALA A 132 1.41 9.24 2.96
C ALA A 132 1.43 8.78 4.41
N TYR A 133 0.26 8.69 5.01
CA TYR A 133 0.07 7.96 6.26
C TYR A 133 -0.23 6.50 5.95
N LEU A 134 0.49 5.61 6.62
CA LEU A 134 0.10 4.22 6.76
C LEU A 134 -0.65 4.06 8.09
N SER A 135 -1.91 3.67 8.02
CA SER A 135 -2.78 3.41 9.17
C SER A 135 -3.03 1.91 9.27
N VAL A 136 -2.52 1.25 10.30
CA VAL A 136 -2.42 -0.21 10.35
C VAL A 136 -3.11 -0.78 11.59
N ILE A 137 -4.08 -1.67 11.37
CA ILE A 137 -4.66 -2.53 12.41
C ILE A 137 -3.87 -3.84 12.46
N PHE A 138 -3.44 -4.24 13.66
CA PHE A 138 -2.74 -5.49 13.94
C PHE A 138 -3.65 -6.43 14.73
N GLY A 139 -4.14 -7.47 14.09
CA GLY A 139 -5.13 -8.36 14.71
C GLY A 139 -6.43 -7.61 15.03
N ASN A 140 -6.86 -7.64 16.29
CA ASN A 140 -8.13 -7.04 16.72
C ASN A 140 -8.00 -5.99 17.85
N ASN A 141 -6.80 -5.71 18.34
CA ASN A 141 -6.60 -4.95 19.56
C ASN A 141 -5.40 -3.99 19.55
N LYS A 142 -4.72 -3.85 18.42
CA LYS A 142 -3.58 -2.94 18.27
C LYS A 142 -3.71 -2.15 16.98
N TRP A 143 -3.48 -0.84 17.07
CA TRP A 143 -3.42 0.06 15.94
C TRP A 143 -2.16 0.91 16.02
N GLU A 144 -1.47 1.03 14.91
CA GLU A 144 -0.32 1.92 14.77
C GLU A 144 -0.41 2.68 13.46
N SER A 145 0.20 3.86 13.41
CA SER A 145 0.27 4.67 12.21
C SER A 145 1.62 5.37 12.11
N ALA A 146 2.08 5.58 10.90
CA ALA A 146 3.27 6.36 10.60
C ALA A 146 3.06 7.20 9.35
N TYR A 147 3.72 8.36 9.31
CA TYR A 147 3.86 9.19 8.11
C TYR A 147 5.13 8.80 7.37
N VAL A 148 5.02 8.63 6.06
CA VAL A 148 6.11 8.29 5.14
C VAL A 148 6.25 9.42 4.13
N SER A 149 7.39 10.08 4.10
CA SER A 149 7.68 11.15 3.15
C SER A 149 7.91 10.61 1.74
N GLY A 150 7.55 11.41 0.73
CA GLY A 150 7.93 11.14 -0.65
C GLY A 150 9.45 11.16 -0.82
N ASN A 151 10.01 10.16 -1.50
CA ASN A 151 11.44 10.06 -1.78
C ASN A 151 11.70 9.80 -3.26
N LYS A 152 12.16 10.81 -3.96
CA LYS A 152 12.36 10.72 -5.42
C LYS A 152 13.49 9.77 -5.82
N GLU A 153 14.54 9.64 -5.01
CA GLU A 153 15.65 8.71 -5.27
C GLU A 153 15.14 7.25 -5.19
N TYR A 154 14.39 6.93 -4.14
CA TYR A 154 13.75 5.62 -4.01
C TYR A 154 12.78 5.36 -5.15
N PHE A 155 11.89 6.33 -5.43
CA PHE A 155 10.91 6.20 -6.51
C PHE A 155 11.59 5.91 -7.84
N ASN A 156 12.61 6.68 -8.23
CA ASN A 156 13.30 6.49 -9.50
C ASN A 156 13.99 5.12 -9.58
N SER A 157 14.60 4.65 -8.50
CA SER A 157 15.24 3.33 -8.44
C SER A 157 14.20 2.20 -8.58
N MET A 158 13.10 2.29 -7.87
CA MET A 158 11.97 1.36 -7.99
C MET A 158 11.37 1.42 -9.40
N TRP A 159 11.17 2.64 -9.93
CA TRP A 159 10.53 2.84 -11.21
C TRP A 159 11.34 2.26 -12.38
N SER A 160 12.65 2.30 -12.31
CA SER A 160 13.52 1.62 -13.27
C SER A 160 13.22 0.11 -13.33
N VAL A 161 13.06 -0.53 -12.17
CA VAL A 161 12.73 -1.96 -12.08
C VAL A 161 11.31 -2.24 -12.62
N VAL A 162 10.36 -1.38 -12.30
CA VAL A 162 8.96 -1.49 -12.78
C VAL A 162 8.89 -1.31 -14.30
N SER A 163 9.65 -0.38 -14.84
CA SER A 163 9.73 -0.14 -16.31
C SER A 163 10.35 -1.32 -17.03
N ASP A 164 11.40 -1.93 -16.48
CA ASP A 164 11.99 -3.16 -17.02
C ASP A 164 10.97 -4.29 -17.08
N PHE A 165 10.23 -4.51 -15.98
CA PHE A 165 9.14 -5.49 -15.94
C PHE A 165 8.09 -5.20 -17.04
N TRP A 166 7.65 -3.94 -17.18
CA TRP A 166 6.67 -3.57 -18.19
C TRP A 166 7.18 -3.80 -19.60
N GLY A 167 8.48 -3.67 -19.82
CA GLY A 167 9.14 -4.03 -21.07
C GLY A 167 8.91 -5.50 -21.47
N TYR A 168 8.95 -6.45 -20.53
CA TYR A 168 8.61 -7.86 -20.80
C TYR A 168 7.12 -8.02 -21.16
N VAL A 169 6.24 -7.27 -20.54
CA VAL A 169 4.79 -7.29 -20.87
C VAL A 169 4.57 -6.79 -22.30
N LEU A 170 5.21 -5.68 -22.68
CA LEU A 170 5.05 -5.10 -24.03
C LEU A 170 5.61 -5.98 -25.16
N ARG A 171 6.75 -6.65 -24.90
CA ARG A 171 7.35 -7.55 -25.88
C ARG A 171 6.73 -8.93 -25.91
N ASP A 172 5.82 -9.21 -24.97
CA ASP A 172 5.23 -10.53 -24.73
C ASP A 172 6.29 -11.63 -24.47
N GLU A 173 7.40 -11.25 -23.83
CA GLU A 173 8.52 -12.11 -23.48
C GLU A 173 8.44 -12.52 -22.02
N GLU A 174 8.64 -13.80 -21.73
CA GLU A 174 8.65 -14.31 -20.36
C GLU A 174 9.87 -13.77 -19.59
N PRO A 175 9.67 -13.16 -18.38
CA PRO A 175 10.79 -12.70 -17.59
C PRO A 175 11.59 -13.88 -17.03
N VAL A 176 12.91 -13.83 -17.17
CA VAL A 176 13.83 -14.89 -16.74
C VAL A 176 14.79 -14.36 -15.66
N GLY A 177 14.93 -15.09 -14.57
CA GLY A 177 15.90 -14.78 -13.52
C GLY A 177 15.50 -13.68 -12.53
N ASN A 178 14.25 -13.23 -12.56
CA ASN A 178 13.72 -12.19 -11.68
C ASN A 178 12.79 -12.78 -10.60
N ASP A 179 13.26 -13.81 -9.91
CA ASP A 179 12.54 -14.57 -8.89
C ASP A 179 13.00 -14.26 -7.45
N GLN A 180 13.89 -13.27 -7.30
CA GLN A 180 14.40 -12.85 -6.00
C GLN A 180 13.88 -11.45 -5.63
N PRO A 181 13.59 -11.20 -4.34
CA PRO A 181 13.24 -9.86 -3.88
C PRO A 181 14.34 -8.84 -4.17
N ILE A 182 13.94 -7.69 -4.69
CA ILE A 182 14.82 -6.55 -4.93
C ILE A 182 14.68 -5.60 -3.74
N GLN A 183 15.72 -5.50 -2.93
CA GLN A 183 15.73 -4.63 -1.77
C GLN A 183 16.34 -3.28 -2.13
N LEU A 184 15.54 -2.24 -2.02
CA LEU A 184 16.02 -0.86 -2.04
C LEU A 184 16.14 -0.37 -0.60
N GLY A 185 17.24 0.33 -0.29
CA GLY A 185 17.43 0.92 1.03
C GLY A 185 16.35 1.97 1.32
N ILE A 186 15.66 1.82 2.44
CA ILE A 186 14.67 2.78 2.93
C ILE A 186 15.22 3.72 4.01
N ASP A 187 16.49 3.57 4.38
CA ASP A 187 17.13 4.31 5.47
C ASP A 187 17.14 5.84 5.25
N LYS A 188 17.02 6.26 4.00
CA LYS A 188 16.95 7.70 3.63
C LYS A 188 15.52 8.23 3.54
N ILE A 189 14.51 7.37 3.72
CA ILE A 189 13.11 7.80 3.70
C ILE A 189 12.74 8.24 5.10
N GLU A 190 12.29 9.47 5.22
CA GLU A 190 11.82 9.99 6.49
C GLU A 190 10.49 9.31 6.87
N VAL A 191 10.46 8.72 8.05
CA VAL A 191 9.28 8.06 8.63
C VAL A 191 9.03 8.68 10.00
N ASP A 192 7.93 9.43 10.11
CA ASP A 192 7.62 10.24 11.27
C ASP A 192 6.25 9.93 11.89
N ASN A 193 5.99 10.62 12.99
CA ASN A 193 4.66 10.69 13.64
C ASN A 193 4.06 9.32 13.93
N MET A 194 4.89 8.39 14.43
CA MET A 194 4.41 7.07 14.81
C MET A 194 3.50 7.17 16.03
N VAL A 195 2.23 6.84 15.85
CA VAL A 195 1.26 6.72 16.93
C VAL A 195 0.92 5.26 17.14
N LYS A 196 0.85 4.84 18.38
CA LYS A 196 0.52 3.47 18.77
C LYS A 196 -0.65 3.47 19.76
N ARG A 197 -1.63 2.60 19.50
CA ARG A 197 -2.70 2.22 20.42
C ARG A 197 -2.69 0.71 20.57
N ASP A 198 -2.44 0.24 21.77
CA ASP A 198 -2.30 -1.19 22.08
C ASP A 198 -3.17 -1.53 23.28
N ALA A 199 -4.21 -2.29 23.04
CA ALA A 199 -5.17 -2.74 24.06
C ALA A 199 -4.95 -4.21 24.48
N THR A 200 -3.81 -4.82 24.13
CA THR A 200 -3.53 -6.22 24.47
C THR A 200 -3.50 -6.50 25.97
N THR A 201 -3.17 -5.49 26.78
CA THR A 201 -3.12 -5.58 28.24
C THR A 201 -4.26 -4.84 28.95
N ASP A 202 -5.20 -4.28 28.20
CA ASP A 202 -6.36 -3.59 28.73
C ASP A 202 -7.44 -4.61 29.16
N ASN A 203 -7.57 -4.82 30.46
CA ASN A 203 -8.53 -5.78 30.99
C ASN A 203 -9.98 -5.38 30.67
N GLN A 204 -10.31 -4.08 30.65
CA GLN A 204 -11.67 -3.62 30.32
C GLN A 204 -11.99 -3.88 28.85
N PHE A 205 -11.01 -3.69 27.97
CA PHE A 205 -11.16 -4.04 26.55
C PHE A 205 -11.35 -5.55 26.37
N MET A 206 -10.55 -6.37 27.06
CA MET A 206 -10.65 -7.82 27.00
C MET A 206 -11.99 -8.33 27.52
N ASP A 207 -12.49 -7.77 28.61
CA ASP A 207 -13.81 -8.11 29.17
C ASP A 207 -14.94 -7.72 28.19
N ALA A 208 -14.86 -6.54 27.58
CA ALA A 208 -15.82 -6.10 26.58
C ALA A 208 -15.79 -7.00 25.32
N ALA A 209 -14.61 -7.40 24.84
CA ALA A 209 -14.45 -8.27 23.67
C ALA A 209 -14.98 -9.70 23.90
N ILE A 210 -15.01 -10.19 25.15
CA ILE A 210 -15.59 -11.50 25.51
C ILE A 210 -17.12 -11.42 25.59
N THR A 211 -17.69 -10.25 25.83
CA THR A 211 -19.13 -10.06 26.06
C THR A 211 -19.91 -9.89 24.76
N TYR A 212 -19.25 -9.62 23.64
CA TYR A 212 -19.82 -9.49 22.29
C TYR A 212 -19.51 -10.73 21.43
#